data_98c87d417d21091399bfd29f8583f49d
#
_entry.id   98c87d417d21091399bfd29f8583f49d
#
_cell.length_a   1.000
_cell.length_b   1.000
_cell.length_c   1.000
_cell.angle_alpha   90.00
_cell.angle_beta   90.00
_cell.angle_gamma   90.00
#
_symmetry.space_group_name_H-M   'P 1'
#
loop_
_entity.id
_entity.type
_entity.pdbx_description
1 polymer ?
#
loop_
_entity_poly.entity_id
_entity_poly.type
_entity_poly.pdbx_seq_one_letter_code
_entity_poly.pdbx_strand_id
1 'polypeptide(L)'
;MHLVSDSTGETLNAMAKAVTARFDGVIPIEHIYALVRSEKQMDRVLQEVEAAPGVVLHTLVDRQLREQLEEGCRRLEMPQIGALDPLVGAMSRYLGAAALSTRVGAQHALDHDYFNRIAALDFAMAYDLSLIHI
;
A
#
# COMPACT_ATOMS: atom_id res chain seq x y z
N MET A 1 4.34 -13.25 -4.69
CA MET A 1 4.08 -11.94 -4.05
C MET A 1 2.62 -11.57 -4.24
N HIS A 2 1.98 -11.21 -3.15
CA HIS A 2 0.57 -10.86 -3.17
C HIS A 2 0.40 -9.40 -2.82
N LEU A 3 -0.29 -8.65 -3.68
CA LEU A 3 -0.47 -7.21 -3.52
C LEU A 3 -1.94 -6.93 -3.24
N VAL A 4 -2.25 -6.49 -2.03
CA VAL A 4 -3.63 -6.34 -1.56
C VAL A 4 -3.94 -4.87 -1.33
N SER A 5 -4.97 -4.37 -2.00
CA SER A 5 -5.35 -2.96 -1.91
C SER A 5 -6.87 -2.82 -1.76
N ASP A 6 -7.30 -1.82 -1.00
CA ASP A 6 -8.71 -1.44 -0.92
C ASP A 6 -9.06 -0.37 -1.94
N SER A 7 -8.14 -0.06 -2.84
CA SER A 7 -8.30 0.87 -3.93
C SER A 7 -7.85 0.18 -5.22
N THR A 8 -7.38 0.93 -6.21
CA THR A 8 -7.03 0.34 -7.51
C THR A 8 -5.71 -0.43 -7.48
N GLY A 9 -4.89 -0.20 -6.48
CA GLY A 9 -3.61 -0.89 -6.36
C GLY A 9 -2.47 -0.24 -7.13
N GLU A 10 -2.68 0.94 -7.69
CA GLU A 10 -1.65 1.61 -8.49
C GLU A 10 -0.39 1.91 -7.67
N THR A 11 -0.59 2.49 -6.48
CA THR A 11 0.53 2.82 -5.60
C THR A 11 1.29 1.56 -5.22
N LEU A 12 0.57 0.54 -4.81
CA LEU A 12 1.17 -0.69 -4.35
C LEU A 12 1.93 -1.39 -5.47
N ASN A 13 1.35 -1.40 -6.65
CA ASN A 13 1.97 -2.02 -7.82
C ASN A 13 3.29 -1.31 -8.17
N ALA A 14 3.29 0.02 -8.15
CA ALA A 14 4.48 0.80 -8.43
C ALA A 14 5.57 0.55 -7.39
N MET A 15 5.19 0.48 -6.12
CA MET A 15 6.14 0.20 -5.06
C MET A 15 6.74 -1.19 -5.19
N ALA A 16 5.90 -2.17 -5.50
CA ALA A 16 6.38 -3.54 -5.66
C ALA A 16 7.39 -3.63 -6.78
N LYS A 17 7.13 -2.96 -7.90
CA LYS A 17 8.07 -2.95 -9.01
C LYS A 17 9.38 -2.28 -8.64
N ALA A 18 9.30 -1.17 -7.91
CA ALA A 18 10.50 -0.45 -7.48
C ALA A 18 11.35 -1.30 -6.54
N VAL A 19 10.70 -2.04 -5.66
CA VAL A 19 11.42 -2.89 -4.70
C VAL A 19 12.05 -4.09 -5.41
N THR A 20 11.29 -4.79 -6.24
CA THR A 20 11.81 -5.98 -6.91
C THR A 20 12.92 -5.66 -7.88
N ALA A 21 12.94 -4.47 -8.44
CA ALA A 21 14.01 -4.04 -9.34
C ALA A 21 15.37 -3.97 -8.63
N ARG A 22 15.40 -3.99 -7.31
CA ARG A 22 16.66 -3.96 -6.56
C ARG A 22 17.27 -5.34 -6.36
N PHE A 23 16.63 -6.39 -6.83
CA PHE A 23 17.10 -7.74 -6.64
C PHE A 23 17.42 -8.36 -8.01
N ASP A 24 18.70 -8.66 -8.23
CA ASP A 24 19.14 -9.25 -9.50
C ASP A 24 18.68 -10.70 -9.57
N GLY A 25 18.23 -11.09 -10.76
CA GLY A 25 17.87 -12.48 -11.00
C GLY A 25 16.55 -12.91 -10.40
N VAL A 26 15.79 -11.97 -9.83
CA VAL A 26 14.49 -12.27 -9.25
C VAL A 26 13.40 -11.84 -10.21
N ILE A 27 12.55 -12.78 -10.59
CA ILE A 27 11.39 -12.49 -11.42
C ILE A 27 10.16 -12.82 -10.60
N PRO A 28 9.55 -11.84 -9.97
CA PRO A 28 8.41 -12.12 -9.08
C PRO A 28 7.17 -12.48 -9.86
N ILE A 29 6.42 -13.42 -9.32
CA ILE A 29 5.07 -13.69 -9.80
C ILE A 29 4.15 -12.87 -8.91
N GLU A 30 3.44 -11.94 -9.50
CA GLU A 30 2.58 -11.01 -8.75
C GLU A 30 1.13 -11.41 -8.86
N HIS A 31 0.46 -11.48 -7.71
CA HIS A 31 -0.97 -11.68 -7.64
C HIS A 31 -1.57 -10.40 -7.08
N ILE A 32 -2.41 -9.73 -7.87
CA ILE A 32 -2.94 -8.41 -7.52
C ILE A 32 -4.41 -8.52 -7.13
N TYR A 33 -4.74 -7.99 -5.95
CA TYR A 33 -6.10 -7.99 -5.43
C TYR A 33 -6.50 -6.55 -5.16
N ALA A 34 -7.27 -5.97 -6.08
CA ALA A 34 -7.72 -4.59 -5.97
C ALA A 34 -9.14 -4.54 -5.42
N LEU A 35 -9.49 -3.39 -4.85
CA LEU A 35 -10.85 -3.11 -4.39
C LEU A 35 -11.34 -4.12 -3.35
N VAL A 36 -10.43 -4.56 -2.49
CA VAL A 36 -10.77 -5.47 -1.39
C VAL A 36 -11.39 -4.63 -0.29
N ARG A 37 -12.70 -4.74 -0.13
CA ARG A 37 -13.47 -3.88 0.78
C ARG A 37 -14.43 -4.62 1.66
N SER A 38 -14.41 -5.94 1.65
CA SER A 38 -15.28 -6.74 2.49
C SER A 38 -14.52 -7.90 3.10
N GLU A 39 -15.04 -8.40 4.20
CA GLU A 39 -14.50 -9.55 4.88
C GLU A 39 -14.47 -10.78 3.97
N LYS A 40 -15.52 -10.93 3.17
CA LYS A 40 -15.63 -12.06 2.26
C LYS A 40 -14.56 -12.01 1.17
N GLN A 41 -14.31 -10.81 0.65
CA GLN A 41 -13.24 -10.63 -0.33
C GLN A 41 -11.88 -10.94 0.29
N MET A 42 -11.67 -10.53 1.53
CA MET A 42 -10.42 -10.80 2.22
C MET A 42 -10.24 -12.30 2.47
N ASP A 43 -11.31 -13.02 2.77
CA ASP A 43 -11.22 -14.47 2.92
C ASP A 43 -10.72 -15.12 1.64
N ARG A 44 -11.17 -14.64 0.49
CA ARG A 44 -10.70 -15.15 -0.79
C ARG A 44 -9.22 -14.86 -1.00
N VAL A 45 -8.78 -13.65 -0.63
CA VAL A 45 -7.37 -13.29 -0.72
C VAL A 45 -6.53 -14.27 0.10
N LEU A 46 -6.96 -14.56 1.32
CA LEU A 46 -6.23 -15.46 2.19
C LEU A 46 -6.20 -16.89 1.63
N GLN A 47 -7.26 -17.33 0.97
CA GLN A 47 -7.26 -18.62 0.30
C GLN A 47 -6.22 -18.69 -0.81
N GLU A 48 -6.10 -17.58 -1.57
CA GLU A 48 -5.11 -17.49 -2.64
C GLU A 48 -3.69 -17.48 -2.08
N VAL A 49 -3.48 -16.78 -0.97
CA VAL A 49 -2.17 -16.74 -0.32
C VAL A 49 -1.78 -18.14 0.15
N GLU A 50 -2.73 -18.86 0.70
CA GLU A 50 -2.48 -20.22 1.14
C GLU A 50 -2.11 -21.14 -0.03
N ALA A 51 -2.80 -20.96 -1.16
CA ALA A 51 -2.57 -21.79 -2.34
C ALA A 51 -1.22 -21.47 -3.01
N ALA A 52 -0.76 -20.23 -2.91
CA ALA A 52 0.50 -19.80 -3.53
C ALA A 52 1.30 -18.99 -2.52
N PRO A 53 2.00 -19.64 -1.59
CA PRO A 53 2.71 -18.93 -0.52
C PRO A 53 3.69 -17.89 -1.04
N GLY A 54 3.76 -16.76 -0.37
CA GLY A 54 4.66 -15.68 -0.72
C GLY A 54 4.45 -14.46 0.15
N VAL A 55 5.29 -13.47 -0.04
CA VAL A 55 5.20 -12.21 0.70
C VAL A 55 3.92 -11.48 0.34
N VAL A 56 3.27 -10.91 1.34
CA VAL A 56 2.03 -10.16 1.17
C VAL A 56 2.30 -8.70 1.48
N LEU A 57 2.05 -7.83 0.50
CA LEU A 57 2.14 -6.38 0.68
C LEU A 57 0.74 -5.80 0.57
N HIS A 58 0.45 -4.80 1.41
CA HIS A 58 -0.87 -4.18 1.35
C HIS A 58 -0.80 -2.67 1.58
N THR A 59 -1.85 -2.00 1.13
CA THR A 59 -2.07 -0.58 1.40
C THR A 59 -3.48 -0.38 1.97
N LEU A 60 -3.92 -1.32 2.80
CA LEU A 60 -5.23 -1.26 3.41
C LEU A 60 -5.28 -0.16 4.45
N VAL A 61 -6.36 0.62 4.45
CA VAL A 61 -6.58 1.69 5.41
C VAL A 61 -7.54 1.24 6.50
N ASP A 62 -8.56 0.46 6.13
CA ASP A 62 -9.57 0.00 7.08
C ASP A 62 -8.98 -0.94 8.11
N ARG A 63 -9.24 -0.63 9.38
CA ARG A 63 -8.66 -1.40 10.48
C ARG A 63 -9.09 -2.86 10.48
N GLN A 64 -10.36 -3.11 10.25
CA GLN A 64 -10.88 -4.48 10.31
C GLN A 64 -10.25 -5.35 9.23
N LEU A 65 -10.14 -4.83 8.03
CA LEU A 65 -9.52 -5.56 6.94
C LEU A 65 -8.02 -5.79 7.19
N ARG A 66 -7.34 -4.78 7.75
CA ARG A 66 -5.94 -4.93 8.11
C ARG A 66 -5.77 -6.06 9.14
N GLU A 67 -6.60 -6.05 10.18
CA GLU A 67 -6.50 -7.07 11.23
C GLU A 67 -6.79 -8.45 10.68
N GLN A 68 -7.78 -8.56 9.81
CA GLN A 68 -8.12 -9.83 9.18
C GLN A 68 -6.95 -10.37 8.36
N LEU A 69 -6.32 -9.50 7.58
CA LEU A 69 -5.16 -9.89 6.78
C LEU A 69 -3.98 -10.29 7.66
N GLU A 70 -3.69 -9.47 8.68
CA GLU A 70 -2.57 -9.74 9.58
C GLU A 70 -2.75 -11.06 10.31
N GLU A 71 -3.95 -11.30 10.81
CA GLU A 71 -4.24 -12.54 11.52
C GLU A 71 -4.18 -13.74 10.58
N GLY A 72 -4.73 -13.61 9.38
CA GLY A 72 -4.69 -14.67 8.40
C GLY A 72 -3.27 -15.02 7.98
N CYS A 73 -2.44 -14.01 7.75
CA CYS A 73 -1.05 -14.24 7.38
C CYS A 73 -0.25 -14.86 8.53
N ARG A 74 -0.55 -14.48 9.77
CA ARG A 74 0.09 -15.09 10.93
C ARG A 74 -0.26 -16.57 11.00
N ARG A 75 -1.52 -16.91 10.79
CA ARG A 75 -1.96 -18.30 10.79
C ARG A 75 -1.28 -19.11 9.70
N LEU A 76 -1.09 -18.51 8.54
CA LEU A 76 -0.46 -19.15 7.40
C LEU A 76 1.07 -19.06 7.44
N GLU A 77 1.60 -18.35 8.43
CA GLU A 77 3.04 -18.13 8.58
C GLU A 77 3.64 -17.43 7.35
N MET A 78 2.89 -16.47 6.80
CA MET A 78 3.34 -15.68 5.65
C MET A 78 3.70 -14.28 6.12
N PRO A 79 4.82 -13.72 5.65
CA PRO A 79 5.16 -12.35 5.98
C PRO A 79 4.19 -11.38 5.30
N GLN A 80 3.76 -10.36 6.05
CA GLN A 80 2.92 -9.32 5.49
C GLN A 80 3.47 -7.97 5.90
N ILE A 81 3.34 -6.98 5.03
CA ILE A 81 3.88 -5.65 5.24
C ILE A 81 2.88 -4.61 4.75
N GLY A 82 2.55 -3.65 5.62
CA GLY A 82 1.82 -2.46 5.19
C GLY A 82 2.80 -1.53 4.51
N ALA A 83 2.70 -1.44 3.21
CA ALA A 83 3.73 -0.81 2.39
C ALA A 83 3.94 0.66 2.73
N LEU A 84 2.88 1.37 3.13
CA LEU A 84 2.96 2.79 3.48
C LEU A 84 3.18 3.03 4.97
N ASP A 85 3.16 1.99 5.79
CA ASP A 85 3.17 2.15 7.24
C ASP A 85 4.37 2.91 7.79
N PRO A 86 5.60 2.66 7.34
CA PRO A 86 6.74 3.43 7.86
C PRO A 86 6.62 4.92 7.57
N LEU A 87 6.17 5.28 6.37
CA LEU A 87 6.01 6.68 6.01
C LEU A 87 4.86 7.32 6.76
N VAL A 88 3.73 6.61 6.87
CA VAL A 88 2.59 7.10 7.64
C VAL A 88 2.99 7.30 9.09
N GLY A 89 3.75 6.36 9.65
CA GLY A 89 4.23 6.49 11.03
C GLY A 89 5.12 7.71 11.22
N ALA A 90 6.03 7.94 10.31
CA ALA A 90 6.93 9.10 10.39
C ALA A 90 6.16 10.41 10.27
N MET A 91 5.23 10.47 9.34
CA MET A 91 4.42 11.68 9.15
C MET A 91 3.51 11.94 10.34
N SER A 92 2.94 10.88 10.91
CA SER A 92 2.09 11.03 12.10
C SER A 92 2.86 11.60 13.27
N ARG A 93 4.09 11.18 13.45
CA ARG A 93 4.93 11.72 14.53
C ARG A 93 5.26 13.18 14.30
N TYR A 94 5.48 13.57 13.07
CA TYR A 94 5.83 14.94 12.75
C TYR A 94 4.62 15.88 12.80
N LEU A 95 3.49 15.43 12.24
CA LEU A 95 2.30 16.27 12.11
C LEU A 95 1.31 16.12 13.26
N GLY A 96 1.43 15.05 14.02
CA GLY A 96 0.46 14.71 15.06
C GLY A 96 -0.58 13.72 14.54
N ALA A 97 -0.98 12.78 15.42
CA ALA A 97 -1.88 11.70 15.01
C ALA A 97 -3.24 12.20 14.53
N ALA A 98 -3.64 13.41 14.99
CA ALA A 98 -4.94 13.97 14.60
C ALA A 98 -5.02 14.30 13.12
N ALA A 99 -3.89 14.41 12.43
CA ALA A 99 -3.88 14.71 11.00
C ALA A 99 -4.07 13.46 10.14
N LEU A 100 -4.04 12.27 10.73
CA LEU A 100 -4.11 11.03 9.98
C LEU A 100 -5.53 10.72 9.54
N SER A 101 -5.70 10.46 8.23
CA SER A 101 -6.98 10.03 7.67
C SER A 101 -7.01 8.52 7.57
N THR A 102 -8.13 7.91 7.99
CA THR A 102 -8.33 6.48 7.85
C THR A 102 -9.36 6.15 6.76
N ARG A 103 -9.63 7.13 5.89
CA ARG A 103 -10.61 6.94 4.83
C ARG A 103 -10.07 5.95 3.79
N VAL A 104 -10.93 5.00 3.41
CA VAL A 104 -10.59 4.02 2.38
C VAL A 104 -10.27 4.73 1.07
N GLY A 105 -9.18 4.33 0.44
CA GLY A 105 -8.75 4.93 -0.81
C GLY A 105 -8.02 6.26 -0.66
N ALA A 106 -7.72 6.68 0.56
CA ALA A 106 -7.06 7.96 0.78
C ALA A 106 -5.73 8.07 0.02
N GLN A 107 -4.95 7.00 0.02
CA GLN A 107 -3.68 7.01 -0.68
C GLN A 107 -3.85 7.17 -2.18
N HIS A 108 -4.91 6.59 -2.75
CA HIS A 108 -5.16 6.72 -4.19
C HIS A 108 -5.56 8.15 -4.55
N ALA A 109 -6.45 8.73 -3.76
CA ALA A 109 -6.86 10.12 -3.99
C ALA A 109 -5.67 11.05 -3.89
N LEU A 110 -4.79 10.80 -2.94
CA LEU A 110 -3.60 11.59 -2.75
C LEU A 110 -2.69 11.50 -3.96
N ASP A 111 -2.48 10.30 -4.49
CA ASP A 111 -1.63 10.12 -5.65
C ASP A 111 -2.16 10.87 -6.85
N HIS A 112 -3.44 10.74 -7.15
CA HIS A 112 -4.06 11.43 -8.26
C HIS A 112 -3.94 12.94 -8.14
N ASP A 113 -4.37 13.45 -7.01
CA ASP A 113 -4.38 14.90 -6.80
C ASP A 113 -2.98 15.46 -6.74
N TYR A 114 -2.07 14.75 -6.10
CA TYR A 114 -0.70 15.21 -5.95
C TYR A 114 0.00 15.31 -7.30
N PHE A 115 -0.08 14.28 -8.11
CA PHE A 115 0.57 14.27 -9.41
C PHE A 115 -0.08 15.26 -10.36
N ASN A 116 -1.40 15.41 -10.30
CA ASN A 116 -2.08 16.40 -11.11
C ASN A 116 -1.63 17.81 -10.76
N ARG A 117 -1.48 18.10 -9.47
CA ARG A 117 -1.01 19.40 -9.03
C ARG A 117 0.42 19.66 -9.43
N ILE A 118 1.27 18.66 -9.32
CA ILE A 118 2.65 18.80 -9.73
C ILE A 118 2.73 19.07 -11.22
N ALA A 119 1.96 18.37 -12.01
CA ALA A 119 1.92 18.59 -13.44
C ALA A 119 1.45 20.00 -13.78
N ALA A 120 0.47 20.49 -13.03
CA ALA A 120 -0.09 21.81 -13.29
C ALA A 120 0.78 22.93 -12.77
N LEU A 121 1.36 22.79 -11.60
CA LEU A 121 2.16 23.80 -10.95
C LEU A 121 3.60 23.72 -11.28
N ASP A 122 3.99 22.60 -11.74
CA ASP A 122 5.26 22.17 -11.96
C ASP A 122 6.15 22.39 -10.91
N PHE A 123 5.73 22.27 -10.20
CA PHE A 123 5.68 22.22 -9.05
C PHE A 123 6.39 23.18 -8.49
N ALA A 124 5.65 24.00 -8.53
CA ALA A 124 5.86 24.98 -7.94
C ALA A 124 6.22 24.67 -6.66
N MET A 125 6.28 23.86 -6.23
CA MET A 125 6.76 23.69 -5.08
C MET A 125 7.51 22.69 -4.98
N ALA A 126 7.93 22.32 -5.43
CA ALA A 126 8.53 21.52 -5.30
C ALA A 126 9.20 21.28 -4.50
N TYR A 127 9.13 21.69 -4.58
CA TYR A 127 9.49 21.47 -3.98
C TYR A 127 9.53 21.82 -2.91
N ASP A 128 9.41 22.36 -2.59
CA ASP A 128 9.44 22.61 -1.65
C ASP A 128 9.46 21.82 -0.78
N LEU A 129 9.68 21.50 -1.09
CA LEU A 129 9.71 20.82 -0.54
C LEU A 129 10.41 20.17 -0.33
N SER A 130 11.06 20.58 -0.76
CA SER A 130 11.62 20.15 -0.66
C SER A 130 11.67 19.41 -0.10
N LEU A 131 11.45 19.71 -0.25
CA LEU A 131 11.11 19.14 -0.08
C LEU A 131 10.77 18.19 -0.14
N ILE A 132 10.62 18.29 -0.59
CA ILE A 132 10.17 17.69 -0.85
C ILE A 132 10.28 16.89 -1.36
N HIS A 133 10.57 17.28 -1.94
CA HIS A 133 10.50 16.85 -2.63
C HIS A 133 10.77 16.08 -2.92
N ILE A 134 10.98 16.42 -3.21
CA ILE A 134 11.04 16.13 -3.61
C ILE A 134 11.14 15.74 -3.80
#